data_88f214fc755e32221c994715f15e288a
#
_entry.id   88f214fc755e32221c994715f15e288a
#
_cell.length_a   1.000
_cell.length_b   1.000
_cell.length_c   1.000
_cell.angle_alpha   90.00
_cell.angle_beta   90.00
_cell.angle_gamma   90.00
#
_symmetry.space_group_name_H-M   'P 1'
#
loop_
_entity.id
_entity.type
_entity.pdbx_description
1 polymer ?
#
loop_
_entity_poly.entity_id
_entity_poly.type
_entity_poly.pdbx_seq_one_letter_code
_entity_poly.pdbx_strand_id
1 'polypeptide(L)'
;MNPSTGPHTPKPVREAFVDYIVIGAGPAGLAATHELMRRGRRVLVLEQGTSVASSWRKHRSGLRLHTVRRLSGMPGKPIPRNYGPYVASSDFVRYLERYAEGMDVRFDSTVTVVRRIGDAADRTRWSVSTAGGTTYEAASIVMATGYNRIPHVPDLPGLDSFTGSVLHVSDYAGGGQFAGLDVLVVGSGNAAAEAATELSANGAGRVTMAVRTIPHIVRRRVGGVSMQAIAIAMGIFPIWLADRFASAIAHLTVPDLSARNLERPRPDLYTRIRRDRSVPVHDTGIVKLIETGEVVPVSAVTGFDRDAVLLADGRRARPDVVIFATGYRRGLERLLGGLGVLDEHGDPRSASGVQASPGFSFVGFTVSATGALRQMAGDARRVANGG
;
A
#
# COMPACT_ATOMS: atom_id res chain seq x y z
N MET A 1 33.71 -50.38 -9.42
CA MET A 1 33.20 -49.17 -10.02
C MET A 1 31.75 -48.99 -9.53
N ASN A 2 31.52 -48.08 -8.58
CA ASN A 2 30.19 -47.78 -8.07
C ASN A 2 29.56 -46.69 -8.96
N PRO A 3 28.29 -46.80 -9.41
CA PRO A 3 27.64 -45.75 -10.18
C PRO A 3 27.29 -44.57 -9.21
N SER A 4 27.72 -43.40 -9.65
CA SER A 4 27.45 -42.11 -9.01
C SER A 4 25.94 -41.86 -8.84
N THR A 5 25.47 -41.70 -7.64
CA THR A 5 24.16 -41.17 -7.30
C THR A 5 24.19 -39.66 -7.62
N GLY A 6 23.62 -39.26 -8.74
CA GLY A 6 23.36 -37.88 -9.08
C GLY A 6 22.36 -37.27 -8.06
N PRO A 7 22.33 -35.93 -7.90
CA PRO A 7 21.45 -35.26 -6.95
C PRO A 7 19.99 -35.55 -7.30
N HIS A 8 19.31 -36.26 -6.41
CA HIS A 8 17.86 -36.45 -6.45
C HIS A 8 17.18 -35.09 -6.29
N THR A 9 16.76 -34.47 -7.38
CA THR A 9 15.81 -33.36 -7.34
C THR A 9 14.47 -33.95 -6.86
N PRO A 10 13.94 -33.55 -5.71
CA PRO A 10 12.66 -34.07 -5.25
C PRO A 10 11.58 -33.75 -6.28
N LYS A 11 10.77 -34.76 -6.65
CA LYS A 11 9.64 -34.55 -7.53
C LYS A 11 8.69 -33.54 -6.90
N PRO A 12 8.21 -32.52 -7.66
CA PRO A 12 7.30 -31.52 -7.13
C PRO A 12 6.05 -32.23 -6.58
N VAL A 13 5.72 -31.92 -5.32
CA VAL A 13 4.47 -32.38 -4.71
C VAL A 13 3.33 -31.64 -5.39
N ARG A 14 2.43 -32.38 -6.06
CA ARG A 14 1.20 -31.80 -6.65
C ARG A 14 0.06 -31.95 -5.65
N GLU A 15 -0.56 -30.85 -5.28
CA GLU A 15 -1.77 -30.85 -4.45
C GLU A 15 -3.05 -30.87 -5.31
N ALA A 16 -4.20 -31.17 -4.65
CA ALA A 16 -5.48 -31.28 -5.32
C ALA A 16 -5.86 -29.97 -6.06
N PHE A 17 -6.44 -30.10 -7.25
CA PHE A 17 -6.95 -28.98 -8.05
C PHE A 17 -8.05 -28.23 -7.30
N VAL A 18 -7.99 -26.90 -7.31
CA VAL A 18 -8.98 -25.99 -6.71
C VAL A 18 -9.61 -25.07 -7.76
N ASP A 19 -10.73 -24.42 -7.41
CA ASP A 19 -11.34 -23.47 -8.34
C ASP A 19 -10.52 -22.17 -8.42
N TYR A 20 -10.01 -21.70 -7.28
CA TYR A 20 -9.21 -20.47 -7.19
C TYR A 20 -7.98 -20.64 -6.30
N ILE A 21 -6.85 -20.08 -6.74
CA ILE A 21 -5.72 -19.77 -5.88
C ILE A 21 -5.68 -18.26 -5.68
N VAL A 22 -5.69 -17.82 -4.42
CA VAL A 22 -5.52 -16.42 -4.01
C VAL A 22 -4.10 -16.25 -3.50
N ILE A 23 -3.33 -15.32 -4.08
CA ILE A 23 -1.94 -15.07 -3.71
C ILE A 23 -1.87 -13.85 -2.80
N GLY A 24 -1.66 -14.08 -1.51
CA GLY A 24 -1.58 -13.12 -0.41
C GLY A 24 -2.77 -13.18 0.54
N ALA A 25 -2.49 -13.31 1.86
CA ALA A 25 -3.47 -13.33 2.95
C ALA A 25 -3.60 -11.97 3.66
N GLY A 26 -3.46 -10.88 2.91
CA GLY A 26 -3.81 -9.52 3.33
C GLY A 26 -5.31 -9.24 3.18
N PRO A 27 -5.76 -8.01 3.50
CA PRO A 27 -7.18 -7.63 3.41
C PRO A 27 -7.82 -7.94 2.05
N ALA A 28 -7.10 -7.67 0.95
CA ALA A 28 -7.57 -7.90 -0.41
C ALA A 28 -7.82 -9.39 -0.70
N GLY A 29 -6.84 -10.24 -0.36
CA GLY A 29 -6.95 -11.69 -0.57
C GLY A 29 -8.02 -12.32 0.29
N LEU A 30 -8.09 -11.95 1.56
CA LEU A 30 -9.13 -12.45 2.47
C LEU A 30 -10.54 -12.04 2.02
N ALA A 31 -10.71 -10.79 1.51
CA ALA A 31 -11.98 -10.36 0.95
C ALA A 31 -12.39 -11.18 -0.28
N ALA A 32 -11.44 -11.42 -1.19
CA ALA A 32 -11.68 -12.24 -2.37
C ALA A 32 -12.04 -13.68 -2.00
N THR A 33 -11.28 -14.29 -1.08
CA THR A 33 -11.53 -15.63 -0.57
C THR A 33 -12.94 -15.75 0.03
N HIS A 34 -13.32 -14.82 0.90
CA HIS A 34 -14.64 -14.83 1.51
C HIS A 34 -15.77 -14.76 0.46
N GLU A 35 -15.68 -13.85 -0.49
CA GLU A 35 -16.70 -13.67 -1.51
C GLU A 35 -16.79 -14.88 -2.47
N LEU A 36 -15.66 -15.53 -2.78
CA LEU A 36 -15.61 -16.76 -3.58
C LEU A 36 -16.20 -17.96 -2.81
N MET A 37 -15.80 -18.16 -1.54
CA MET A 37 -16.34 -19.23 -0.69
C MET A 37 -17.86 -19.10 -0.49
N ARG A 38 -18.37 -17.88 -0.33
CA ARG A 38 -19.82 -17.62 -0.28
C ARG A 38 -20.58 -18.11 -1.53
N ARG A 39 -19.88 -18.30 -2.64
CA ARG A 39 -20.43 -18.85 -3.91
C ARG A 39 -20.10 -20.32 -4.10
N GLY A 40 -19.68 -20.99 -3.04
CA GLY A 40 -19.38 -22.41 -3.05
C GLY A 40 -18.11 -22.78 -3.81
N ARG A 41 -17.19 -21.82 -4.04
CA ARG A 41 -15.91 -22.08 -4.73
C ARG A 41 -14.90 -22.63 -3.73
N ARG A 42 -14.10 -23.62 -4.18
CA ARG A 42 -12.93 -24.14 -3.44
C ARG A 42 -11.78 -23.17 -3.65
N VAL A 43 -11.31 -22.56 -2.58
CA VAL A 43 -10.28 -21.52 -2.61
C VAL A 43 -9.11 -21.92 -1.74
N LEU A 44 -7.91 -21.86 -2.31
CA LEU A 44 -6.64 -21.99 -1.60
C LEU A 44 -5.97 -20.62 -1.54
N VAL A 45 -5.53 -20.20 -0.35
CA VAL A 45 -4.77 -18.95 -0.17
C VAL A 45 -3.31 -19.28 0.08
N LEU A 46 -2.39 -18.67 -0.69
CA LEU A 46 -0.94 -18.78 -0.52
C LEU A 46 -0.39 -17.50 0.09
N GLU A 47 0.19 -17.59 1.29
CA GLU A 47 0.78 -16.45 2.01
C GLU A 47 2.28 -16.70 2.23
N GLN A 48 3.11 -15.70 1.87
CA GLN A 48 4.56 -15.81 2.06
C GLN A 48 5.01 -15.72 3.51
N GLY A 49 4.24 -15.08 4.37
CA GLY A 49 4.54 -14.95 5.79
C GLY A 49 4.00 -16.13 6.61
N THR A 50 4.36 -16.12 7.88
CA THR A 50 3.97 -17.17 8.87
C THR A 50 2.56 -17.00 9.42
N SER A 51 1.85 -15.94 9.01
CA SER A 51 0.53 -15.62 9.56
C SER A 51 -0.28 -14.72 8.61
N VAL A 52 -1.58 -14.67 8.85
CA VAL A 52 -2.48 -13.73 8.18
C VAL A 52 -2.05 -12.28 8.44
N ALA A 53 -2.25 -11.40 7.46
CA ALA A 53 -1.95 -9.97 7.56
C ALA A 53 -0.48 -9.64 7.87
N SER A 54 0.47 -10.45 7.41
CA SER A 54 1.91 -10.33 7.69
C SER A 54 2.47 -8.93 7.45
N SER A 55 2.03 -8.24 6.39
CA SER A 55 2.44 -6.85 6.11
C SER A 55 1.91 -5.86 7.16
N TRP A 56 0.71 -6.07 7.67
CA TRP A 56 0.10 -5.22 8.69
C TRP A 56 0.76 -5.36 10.06
N ARG A 57 1.29 -6.55 10.38
CA ARG A 57 2.03 -6.81 11.62
C ARG A 57 3.36 -6.07 11.70
N LYS A 58 3.95 -5.76 10.53
CA LYS A 58 5.21 -5.02 10.43
C LYS A 58 5.06 -3.51 10.62
N HIS A 59 3.82 -2.99 10.62
CA HIS A 59 3.61 -1.58 10.87
C HIS A 59 3.91 -1.21 12.33
N ARG A 60 4.46 -0.01 12.52
CA ARG A 60 4.75 0.58 13.84
C ARG A 60 3.53 0.55 14.78
N SER A 61 3.81 0.50 16.06
CA SER A 61 2.81 0.59 17.10
C SER A 61 2.07 1.91 17.06
N GLY A 62 1.04 2.27 17.00
CA GLY A 62 0.44 3.62 16.91
C GLY A 62 -0.16 3.94 15.56
N LEU A 63 0.14 3.19 14.50
CA LEU A 63 -0.52 3.35 13.22
C LEU A 63 -2.02 3.07 13.38
N ARG A 64 -2.85 3.98 12.83
CA ARG A 64 -4.31 3.83 12.77
C ARG A 64 -4.79 3.94 11.34
N LEU A 65 -5.87 3.23 11.01
CA LEU A 65 -6.54 3.39 9.73
C LEU A 65 -6.92 4.86 9.52
N HIS A 66 -6.66 5.39 8.32
CA HIS A 66 -7.10 6.75 7.95
C HIS A 66 -8.60 6.84 7.71
N THR A 67 -9.23 5.70 7.41
CA THR A 67 -10.65 5.58 7.13
C THR A 67 -11.42 5.17 8.37
N VAL A 68 -12.69 5.60 8.44
CA VAL A 68 -13.51 5.33 9.63
C VAL A 68 -13.94 3.87 9.68
N ARG A 69 -13.94 3.30 10.88
CA ARG A 69 -14.30 1.91 11.17
C ARG A 69 -15.57 1.43 10.45
N ARG A 70 -16.63 2.25 10.49
CA ARG A 70 -17.95 1.90 9.90
C ARG A 70 -17.91 1.68 8.38
N LEU A 71 -16.94 2.28 7.69
CA LEU A 71 -16.77 2.23 6.24
C LEU A 71 -15.56 1.39 5.81
N SER A 72 -14.90 0.70 6.75
CA SER A 72 -13.66 -0.04 6.53
C SER A 72 -13.81 -1.55 6.79
N GLY A 73 -15.04 -2.02 7.06
CA GLY A 73 -15.31 -3.45 7.27
C GLY A 73 -15.13 -4.27 5.99
N MET A 74 -14.66 -5.50 6.18
CA MET A 74 -14.57 -6.48 5.10
C MET A 74 -15.95 -7.05 4.75
N PRO A 75 -16.14 -7.66 3.55
CA PRO A 75 -17.40 -8.28 3.16
C PRO A 75 -17.94 -9.25 4.22
N GLY A 76 -19.20 -9.13 4.56
CA GLY A 76 -19.88 -10.04 5.49
C GLY A 76 -19.57 -9.87 6.99
N LYS A 77 -18.46 -9.22 7.35
CA LYS A 77 -18.09 -9.03 8.78
C LYS A 77 -17.70 -7.54 9.05
N PRO A 78 -18.53 -6.76 9.75
CA PRO A 78 -18.17 -5.39 10.15
C PRO A 78 -17.08 -5.42 11.22
N ILE A 79 -16.24 -4.36 11.26
CA ILE A 79 -15.24 -4.22 12.33
C ILE A 79 -15.95 -3.94 13.67
N PRO A 80 -15.57 -4.62 14.77
CA PRO A 80 -16.18 -4.47 16.09
C PRO A 80 -16.23 -3.03 16.60
N ARG A 81 -17.32 -2.66 17.30
CA ARG A 81 -17.54 -1.28 17.76
C ARG A 81 -16.51 -0.80 18.78
N ASN A 82 -16.00 -1.70 19.59
CA ASN A 82 -14.99 -1.43 20.64
C ASN A 82 -13.60 -1.06 20.09
N TYR A 83 -13.35 -1.19 18.77
CA TYR A 83 -12.05 -0.81 18.16
C TYR A 83 -11.94 0.69 17.88
N GLY A 84 -12.91 1.48 18.33
CA GLY A 84 -12.90 2.92 18.14
C GLY A 84 -13.23 3.39 16.71
N PRO A 85 -13.29 4.70 16.47
CA PRO A 85 -13.66 5.27 15.18
C PRO A 85 -12.57 5.10 14.10
N TYR A 86 -11.31 5.16 14.50
CA TYR A 86 -10.12 4.92 13.66
C TYR A 86 -9.36 3.74 14.26
N VAL A 87 -9.40 2.60 13.59
CA VAL A 87 -8.92 1.32 14.10
C VAL A 87 -7.40 1.30 14.17
N ALA A 88 -6.83 0.88 15.29
CA ALA A 88 -5.40 0.67 15.43
C ALA A 88 -4.94 -0.52 14.57
N SER A 89 -3.70 -0.49 14.06
CA SER A 89 -3.15 -1.57 13.22
C SER A 89 -3.21 -2.94 13.93
N SER A 90 -2.92 -3.00 15.22
CA SER A 90 -3.01 -4.23 16.02
C SER A 90 -4.44 -4.78 16.15
N ASP A 91 -5.44 -3.90 16.32
CA ASP A 91 -6.85 -4.28 16.32
C ASP A 91 -7.29 -4.76 14.94
N PHE A 92 -6.81 -4.10 13.89
CA PHE A 92 -7.10 -4.50 12.52
C PHE A 92 -6.51 -5.87 12.18
N VAL A 93 -5.30 -6.17 12.65
CA VAL A 93 -4.71 -7.51 12.52
C VAL A 93 -5.58 -8.55 13.20
N ARG A 94 -5.99 -8.34 14.48
CA ARG A 94 -6.89 -9.26 15.19
C ARG A 94 -8.24 -9.45 14.47
N TYR A 95 -8.74 -8.40 13.87
CA TYR A 95 -9.96 -8.48 13.05
C TYR A 95 -9.76 -9.35 11.81
N LEU A 96 -8.63 -9.22 11.10
CA LEU A 96 -8.31 -10.02 9.92
C LEU A 96 -8.07 -11.49 10.27
N GLU A 97 -7.47 -11.79 11.41
CA GLU A 97 -7.31 -13.17 11.91
C GLU A 97 -8.68 -13.85 12.07
N ARG A 98 -9.60 -13.20 12.79
CA ARG A 98 -10.97 -13.70 12.94
C ARG A 98 -11.74 -13.74 11.64
N TYR A 99 -11.39 -12.88 10.70
CA TYR A 99 -12.01 -12.88 9.37
C TYR A 99 -11.59 -14.08 8.55
N ALA A 100 -10.34 -14.52 8.71
CA ALA A 100 -9.74 -15.66 8.00
C ALA A 100 -10.12 -17.03 8.58
N GLU A 101 -10.82 -17.09 9.71
CA GLU A 101 -11.25 -18.36 10.30
C GLU A 101 -12.06 -19.18 9.30
N GLY A 102 -11.68 -20.47 9.13
CA GLY A 102 -12.29 -21.40 8.19
C GLY A 102 -11.81 -21.26 6.73
N MET A 103 -10.85 -20.38 6.43
CA MET A 103 -10.20 -20.31 5.11
C MET A 103 -9.01 -21.26 5.05
N ASP A 104 -8.80 -21.94 3.90
CA ASP A 104 -7.60 -22.76 3.66
C ASP A 104 -6.43 -21.85 3.29
N VAL A 105 -5.55 -21.53 4.25
CA VAL A 105 -4.39 -20.66 4.08
C VAL A 105 -3.12 -21.47 4.27
N ARG A 106 -2.25 -21.48 3.26
CA ARG A 106 -0.90 -22.05 3.35
C ARG A 106 0.09 -20.92 3.61
N PHE A 107 0.66 -20.95 4.81
CA PHE A 107 1.72 -20.02 5.22
C PHE A 107 3.08 -20.48 4.69
N ASP A 108 4.11 -19.64 4.82
CA ASP A 108 5.48 -19.88 4.34
C ASP A 108 5.53 -20.28 2.84
N SER A 109 4.51 -19.85 2.10
CA SER A 109 4.26 -20.23 0.71
C SER A 109 4.58 -19.07 -0.24
N THR A 110 5.87 -18.67 -0.31
CA THR A 110 6.33 -17.64 -1.23
C THR A 110 6.19 -18.12 -2.66
N VAL A 111 5.25 -17.54 -3.40
CA VAL A 111 5.05 -17.82 -4.82
C VAL A 111 6.22 -17.27 -5.64
N THR A 112 6.82 -18.11 -6.46
CA THR A 112 7.96 -17.77 -7.32
C THR A 112 7.63 -17.81 -8.79
N VAL A 113 6.64 -18.62 -9.21
CA VAL A 113 6.24 -18.77 -10.60
C VAL A 113 4.72 -18.88 -10.69
N VAL A 114 4.14 -18.15 -11.64
CA VAL A 114 2.75 -18.30 -12.10
C VAL A 114 2.78 -18.59 -13.60
N ARG A 115 2.12 -19.64 -14.03
CA ARG A 115 2.07 -20.05 -15.44
C ARG A 115 0.65 -20.41 -15.84
N ARG A 116 0.30 -20.09 -17.07
CA ARG A 116 -0.89 -20.62 -17.72
C ARG A 116 -0.54 -22.01 -18.27
N ILE A 117 -1.40 -22.99 -18.02
CA ILE A 117 -1.29 -24.35 -18.52
C ILE A 117 -2.58 -24.72 -19.27
N GLY A 118 -2.48 -25.54 -20.32
CA GLY A 118 -3.59 -25.95 -21.20
C GLY A 118 -3.70 -25.08 -22.47
N ASP A 119 -4.16 -25.70 -23.56
CA ASP A 119 -4.40 -25.07 -24.85
C ASP A 119 -5.77 -24.37 -24.92
N ALA A 120 -5.97 -23.50 -25.90
CA ALA A 120 -7.18 -22.71 -26.10
C ALA A 120 -8.48 -23.51 -26.23
N ALA A 121 -8.38 -24.81 -26.54
CA ALA A 121 -9.50 -25.75 -26.66
C ALA A 121 -9.87 -26.43 -25.31
N ASP A 122 -8.93 -26.49 -24.36
CA ASP A 122 -9.15 -27.02 -23.02
C ASP A 122 -9.31 -25.83 -22.02
N ARG A 123 -10.14 -25.98 -21.00
CA ARG A 123 -10.40 -24.91 -20.02
C ARG A 123 -9.08 -24.35 -19.50
N THR A 124 -8.90 -23.04 -19.59
CA THR A 124 -7.70 -22.35 -19.06
C THR A 124 -7.44 -22.82 -17.63
N ARG A 125 -6.23 -23.26 -17.37
CA ARG A 125 -5.74 -23.67 -16.05
C ARG A 125 -4.48 -22.89 -15.71
N TRP A 126 -4.24 -22.78 -14.44
CA TRP A 126 -3.09 -22.07 -13.90
C TRP A 126 -2.27 -22.99 -13.00
N SER A 127 -0.97 -22.85 -13.10
CA SER A 127 0.00 -23.51 -12.22
C SER A 127 0.75 -22.45 -11.42
N VAL A 128 0.87 -22.66 -10.12
CA VAL A 128 1.54 -21.76 -9.16
C VAL A 128 2.57 -22.57 -8.40
N SER A 129 3.86 -22.21 -8.53
CA SER A 129 4.95 -22.83 -7.80
C SER A 129 5.46 -21.92 -6.68
N THR A 130 5.80 -22.53 -5.55
CA THR A 130 6.35 -21.85 -4.39
C THR A 130 7.86 -22.08 -4.24
N ALA A 131 8.54 -21.26 -3.46
CA ALA A 131 9.95 -21.41 -3.13
C ALA A 131 10.27 -22.75 -2.43
N GLY A 132 9.30 -23.32 -1.72
CA GLY A 132 9.42 -24.65 -1.10
C GLY A 132 9.29 -25.82 -2.07
N GLY A 133 9.18 -25.59 -3.39
CA GLY A 133 9.10 -26.62 -4.42
C GLY A 133 7.71 -27.23 -4.64
N THR A 134 6.70 -26.81 -3.88
CA THR A 134 5.31 -27.28 -4.06
C THR A 134 4.66 -26.52 -5.23
N THR A 135 3.90 -27.28 -6.04
CA THR A 135 3.15 -26.72 -7.17
C THR A 135 1.65 -27.01 -6.98
N TYR A 136 0.85 -25.97 -7.14
CA TYR A 136 -0.60 -25.99 -7.05
C TYR A 136 -1.23 -25.70 -8.41
N GLU A 137 -2.39 -26.30 -8.68
CA GLU A 137 -3.15 -26.07 -9.92
C GLU A 137 -4.56 -25.54 -9.61
N ALA A 138 -5.02 -24.58 -10.41
CA ALA A 138 -6.36 -24.00 -10.25
C ALA A 138 -6.97 -23.61 -11.60
N ALA A 139 -8.30 -23.47 -11.62
CA ALA A 139 -9.00 -22.88 -12.74
C ALA A 139 -8.74 -21.37 -12.86
N SER A 140 -8.54 -20.69 -11.73
CA SER A 140 -8.36 -19.23 -11.70
C SER A 140 -7.38 -18.77 -10.63
N ILE A 141 -6.76 -17.61 -10.88
CA ILE A 141 -5.83 -16.93 -9.96
C ILE A 141 -6.39 -15.56 -9.57
N VAL A 142 -6.29 -15.24 -8.29
CA VAL A 142 -6.48 -13.89 -7.76
C VAL A 142 -5.16 -13.37 -7.18
N MET A 143 -4.56 -12.39 -7.85
CA MET A 143 -3.36 -11.72 -7.37
C MET A 143 -3.74 -10.65 -6.34
N ALA A 144 -3.36 -10.85 -5.08
CA ALA A 144 -3.68 -9.98 -3.94
C ALA A 144 -2.45 -9.68 -3.06
N THR A 145 -1.27 -9.60 -3.66
CA THR A 145 0.03 -9.43 -2.98
C THR A 145 0.25 -8.04 -2.37
N GLY A 146 -0.68 -7.13 -2.57
CA GLY A 146 -0.66 -5.78 -2.00
C GLY A 146 0.02 -4.73 -2.88
N TYR A 147 -0.47 -3.51 -2.73
CA TYR A 147 0.00 -2.34 -3.47
C TYR A 147 1.38 -1.86 -2.98
N ASN A 148 1.64 -1.92 -1.67
CA ASN A 148 2.86 -1.47 -0.99
C ASN A 148 3.72 -2.68 -0.60
N ARG A 149 4.44 -3.27 -1.57
CA ARG A 149 5.15 -4.53 -1.33
C ARG A 149 6.65 -4.36 -1.12
N ILE A 150 7.31 -3.62 -2.01
CA ILE A 150 8.78 -3.45 -2.01
C ILE A 150 9.09 -1.99 -1.68
N PRO A 151 9.78 -1.68 -0.57
CA PRO A 151 10.25 -0.34 -0.28
C PRO A 151 11.01 0.25 -1.46
N HIS A 152 10.76 1.51 -1.77
CA HIS A 152 11.42 2.20 -2.88
C HIS A 152 12.27 3.37 -2.37
N VAL A 153 13.58 3.19 -2.42
CA VAL A 153 14.55 4.28 -2.30
C VAL A 153 14.94 4.67 -3.73
N PRO A 154 14.77 5.94 -4.13
CA PRO A 154 15.19 6.37 -5.46
C PRO A 154 16.71 6.32 -5.59
N ASP A 155 17.17 6.05 -6.80
CA ASP A 155 18.59 6.16 -7.15
C ASP A 155 18.96 7.65 -7.22
N LEU A 156 19.76 8.11 -6.25
CA LEU A 156 20.17 9.51 -6.12
C LEU A 156 21.70 9.59 -6.11
N PRO A 157 22.29 10.47 -6.94
CA PRO A 157 23.73 10.64 -6.98
C PRO A 157 24.34 10.86 -5.60
N GLY A 158 25.41 10.15 -5.28
CA GLY A 158 26.15 10.31 -4.04
C GLY A 158 25.55 9.66 -2.79
N LEU A 159 24.41 9.00 -2.88
CA LEU A 159 23.74 8.38 -1.72
C LEU A 159 24.65 7.38 -0.98
N ASP A 160 25.39 6.55 -1.73
CA ASP A 160 26.28 5.54 -1.15
C ASP A 160 27.47 6.15 -0.39
N SER A 161 27.82 7.41 -0.65
CA SER A 161 28.90 8.13 0.01
C SER A 161 28.47 8.94 1.23
N PHE A 162 27.17 9.04 1.47
CA PHE A 162 26.62 9.80 2.58
C PHE A 162 26.94 9.15 3.93
N THR A 163 27.47 9.96 4.87
CA THR A 163 27.95 9.47 6.18
C THR A 163 26.87 9.43 7.25
N GLY A 164 25.74 10.12 7.06
CA GLY A 164 24.60 10.06 7.95
C GLY A 164 23.83 8.74 7.83
N SER A 165 22.94 8.49 8.77
CA SER A 165 22.10 7.30 8.75
C SER A 165 21.00 7.41 7.68
N VAL A 166 20.78 6.33 6.94
CA VAL A 166 19.74 6.25 5.91
C VAL A 166 18.82 5.06 6.17
N LEU A 167 17.52 5.28 6.16
CA LEU A 167 16.53 4.19 6.27
C LEU A 167 15.29 4.48 5.42
N HIS A 168 14.57 3.43 5.05
CA HIS A 168 13.23 3.59 4.49
C HIS A 168 12.19 3.60 5.62
N VAL A 169 11.06 4.29 5.41
CA VAL A 169 9.99 4.41 6.42
C VAL A 169 9.38 3.05 6.81
N SER A 170 9.59 1.97 6.03
CA SER A 170 9.22 0.60 6.42
C SER A 170 9.99 0.08 7.62
N ASP A 171 11.21 0.58 7.83
CA ASP A 171 12.12 0.19 8.91
C ASP A 171 12.07 1.17 10.09
N TYR A 172 11.25 2.22 9.96
CA TYR A 172 11.01 3.19 11.00
C TYR A 172 10.12 2.62 12.10
N ALA A 173 10.70 2.31 13.25
CA ALA A 173 10.01 1.69 14.37
C ALA A 173 9.31 2.70 15.30
N GLY A 174 9.65 3.99 15.19
CA GLY A 174 9.08 5.07 16.02
C GLY A 174 10.07 6.22 16.26
N GLY A 175 9.55 7.39 16.69
CA GLY A 175 10.32 8.63 16.79
C GLY A 175 11.34 8.68 17.94
N GLY A 176 11.15 7.92 19.02
CA GLY A 176 11.95 8.06 20.24
C GLY A 176 13.45 7.81 20.08
N GLN A 177 13.85 6.97 19.15
CA GLN A 177 15.28 6.71 18.87
C GLN A 177 16.01 7.88 18.18
N PHE A 178 15.25 8.90 17.72
CA PHE A 178 15.78 10.05 17.00
C PHE A 178 15.72 11.35 17.84
N ALA A 179 15.49 11.24 19.16
CA ALA A 179 15.47 12.40 20.05
C ALA A 179 16.79 13.17 19.98
N GLY A 180 16.71 14.49 19.83
CA GLY A 180 17.85 15.38 19.68
C GLY A 180 18.54 15.37 18.31
N LEU A 181 18.21 14.46 17.40
CA LEU A 181 18.82 14.36 16.07
C LEU A 181 18.11 15.25 15.04
N ASP A 182 18.86 15.76 14.07
CA ASP A 182 18.34 16.44 12.89
C ASP A 182 17.91 15.40 11.85
N VAL A 183 16.61 15.34 11.54
CA VAL A 183 16.04 14.34 10.66
C VAL A 183 15.44 14.97 9.40
N LEU A 184 15.84 14.43 8.23
CA LEU A 184 15.24 14.75 6.94
C LEU A 184 14.32 13.60 6.51
N VAL A 185 13.02 13.88 6.41
CA VAL A 185 12.03 12.95 5.83
C VAL A 185 11.87 13.25 4.34
N VAL A 186 12.22 12.31 3.47
CA VAL A 186 12.12 12.47 2.02
C VAL A 186 10.79 11.91 1.52
N GLY A 187 9.88 12.79 1.13
CA GLY A 187 8.55 12.45 0.66
C GLY A 187 7.47 13.37 1.21
N SER A 188 6.28 13.31 0.60
CA SER A 188 5.14 14.16 0.98
C SER A 188 3.81 13.40 1.09
N GLY A 189 3.86 12.07 1.19
CA GLY A 189 2.68 11.23 1.38
C GLY A 189 2.30 11.04 2.86
N ASN A 190 1.27 10.20 3.12
CA ASN A 190 0.81 9.92 4.49
C ASN A 190 1.92 9.40 5.40
N ALA A 191 2.77 8.49 4.91
CA ALA A 191 3.87 7.93 5.68
C ALA A 191 4.91 9.01 6.08
N ALA A 192 5.21 9.96 5.17
CA ALA A 192 6.11 11.08 5.47
C ALA A 192 5.50 12.02 6.53
N ALA A 193 4.23 12.41 6.35
CA ALA A 193 3.53 13.29 7.27
C ALA A 193 3.41 12.68 8.68
N GLU A 194 3.13 11.38 8.77
CA GLU A 194 3.06 10.66 10.05
C GLU A 194 4.42 10.53 10.71
N ALA A 195 5.48 10.17 9.95
CA ALA A 195 6.83 10.09 10.49
C ALA A 195 7.30 11.45 10.99
N ALA A 196 7.10 12.53 10.22
CA ALA A 196 7.46 13.88 10.63
C ALA A 196 6.69 14.34 11.89
N THR A 197 5.38 14.02 11.97
CA THR A 197 4.57 14.32 13.15
C THR A 197 5.07 13.58 14.40
N GLU A 198 5.43 12.32 14.25
CA GLU A 198 5.89 11.49 15.35
C GLU A 198 7.31 11.86 15.80
N LEU A 199 8.20 12.19 14.87
CA LEU A 199 9.55 12.69 15.16
C LEU A 199 9.51 13.98 15.99
N SER A 200 8.71 14.97 15.57
CA SER A 200 8.51 16.20 16.32
C SER A 200 7.96 15.93 17.72
N ALA A 201 6.92 15.09 17.82
CA ALA A 201 6.31 14.74 19.12
C ALA A 201 7.25 13.98 20.07
N ASN A 202 8.30 13.31 19.56
CA ASN A 202 9.28 12.55 20.33
C ASN A 202 10.62 13.29 20.52
N GLY A 203 10.67 14.59 20.25
CA GLY A 203 11.81 15.43 20.58
C GLY A 203 13.00 15.33 19.64
N ALA A 204 12.79 15.03 18.36
CA ALA A 204 13.83 15.22 17.35
C ALA A 204 14.33 16.66 17.37
N GLY A 205 15.63 16.89 17.15
CA GLY A 205 16.26 18.21 17.23
C GLY A 205 15.69 19.15 16.16
N ARG A 206 15.68 18.70 14.93
CA ARG A 206 15.03 19.38 13.80
C ARG A 206 14.36 18.35 12.90
N VAL A 207 13.14 18.65 12.45
CA VAL A 207 12.45 17.84 11.45
C VAL A 207 12.26 18.64 10.17
N THR A 208 12.88 18.19 9.08
CA THR A 208 12.68 18.74 7.74
C THR A 208 11.96 17.72 6.87
N MET A 209 11.14 18.20 5.93
CA MET A 209 10.41 17.33 5.00
C MET A 209 10.68 17.74 3.57
N ALA A 210 11.40 16.92 2.81
CA ALA A 210 11.71 17.18 1.40
C ALA A 210 10.51 16.86 0.51
N VAL A 211 9.95 17.88 -0.13
CA VAL A 211 8.73 17.80 -0.91
C VAL A 211 9.06 17.96 -2.40
N ARG A 212 8.95 16.86 -3.17
CA ARG A 212 9.08 16.87 -4.63
C ARG A 212 7.79 17.34 -5.31
N THR A 213 6.67 16.85 -4.81
CA THR A 213 5.34 17.15 -5.34
C THR A 213 4.43 17.53 -4.20
N ILE A 214 3.87 18.74 -4.25
CA ILE A 214 3.02 19.27 -3.19
C ILE A 214 1.79 18.38 -3.00
N PRO A 215 1.52 17.84 -1.81
CA PRO A 215 0.39 16.95 -1.58
C PRO A 215 -0.91 17.73 -1.37
N HIS A 216 -2.04 17.13 -1.74
CA HIS A 216 -3.32 17.55 -1.17
C HIS A 216 -3.38 17.11 0.28
N ILE A 217 -3.69 18.03 1.20
CA ILE A 217 -3.89 17.72 2.61
C ILE A 217 -5.37 17.87 2.93
N VAL A 218 -5.94 16.87 3.58
CA VAL A 218 -7.36 16.85 3.95
C VAL A 218 -7.54 16.57 5.43
N ARG A 219 -8.46 17.26 6.08
CA ARG A 219 -8.84 16.95 7.46
C ARG A 219 -9.54 15.59 7.51
N ARG A 220 -9.34 14.81 8.57
CA ARG A 220 -10.04 13.52 8.76
C ARG A 220 -11.56 13.70 8.89
N ARG A 221 -11.99 14.81 9.44
CA ARG A 221 -13.42 15.16 9.64
C ARG A 221 -13.64 16.64 9.36
N VAL A 222 -14.80 16.96 8.81
CA VAL A 222 -15.27 18.33 8.58
C VAL A 222 -16.72 18.40 9.05
N GLY A 223 -17.04 19.34 9.94
CA GLY A 223 -18.38 19.47 10.51
C GLY A 223 -18.92 18.18 11.15
N GLY A 224 -18.04 17.37 11.80
CA GLY A 224 -18.44 16.09 12.39
C GLY A 224 -18.53 14.92 11.42
N VAL A 225 -18.53 15.16 10.08
CA VAL A 225 -18.60 14.14 9.04
C VAL A 225 -17.19 13.70 8.64
N SER A 226 -16.97 12.39 8.44
CA SER A 226 -15.68 11.90 7.97
C SER A 226 -15.43 12.29 6.51
N MET A 227 -14.19 12.67 6.19
CA MET A 227 -13.80 12.96 4.81
C MET A 227 -14.05 11.77 3.88
N GLN A 228 -13.92 10.55 4.36
CA GLN A 228 -14.27 9.34 3.59
C GLN A 228 -15.74 9.30 3.20
N ALA A 229 -16.67 9.65 4.11
CA ALA A 229 -18.10 9.70 3.79
C ALA A 229 -18.39 10.78 2.74
N ILE A 230 -17.75 11.96 2.85
CA ILE A 230 -17.82 13.03 1.86
C ILE A 230 -17.29 12.52 0.50
N ALA A 231 -16.15 11.84 0.48
CA ALA A 231 -15.59 11.29 -0.76
C ALA A 231 -16.50 10.25 -1.42
N ILE A 232 -17.18 9.42 -0.63
CA ILE A 232 -18.16 8.45 -1.13
C ILE A 232 -19.36 9.19 -1.77
N ALA A 233 -19.90 10.20 -1.10
CA ALA A 233 -20.99 11.01 -1.65
C ALA A 233 -20.58 11.76 -2.91
N MET A 234 -19.34 12.29 -2.96
CA MET A 234 -18.82 12.98 -4.15
C MET A 234 -18.60 12.04 -5.33
N GLY A 235 -18.44 10.74 -5.10
CA GLY A 235 -18.24 9.75 -6.17
C GLY A 235 -19.42 9.59 -7.16
N ILE A 236 -20.61 10.15 -6.85
CA ILE A 236 -21.77 10.16 -7.75
C ILE A 236 -21.76 11.37 -8.71
N PHE A 237 -20.92 12.37 -8.43
CA PHE A 237 -20.86 13.58 -9.24
C PHE A 237 -19.74 13.52 -10.28
N PRO A 238 -19.83 14.31 -11.37
CA PRO A 238 -18.72 14.51 -12.31
C PRO A 238 -17.47 15.02 -11.59
N ILE A 239 -16.28 14.61 -12.06
CA ILE A 239 -14.99 14.92 -11.41
C ILE A 239 -14.80 16.42 -11.21
N TRP A 240 -15.11 17.25 -12.21
CA TRP A 240 -14.95 18.68 -12.11
C TRP A 240 -15.77 19.31 -10.97
N LEU A 241 -16.97 18.76 -10.69
CA LEU A 241 -17.81 19.23 -9.59
C LEU A 241 -17.25 18.76 -8.25
N ALA A 242 -16.83 17.48 -8.15
CA ALA A 242 -16.18 16.93 -6.97
C ALA A 242 -14.88 17.72 -6.64
N ASP A 243 -14.09 18.10 -7.65
CA ASP A 243 -12.88 18.90 -7.50
C ASP A 243 -13.19 20.31 -6.96
N ARG A 244 -14.23 20.99 -7.46
CA ARG A 244 -14.65 22.30 -6.93
C ARG A 244 -15.07 22.22 -5.46
N PHE A 245 -15.84 21.20 -5.08
CA PHE A 245 -16.21 20.98 -3.69
C PHE A 245 -14.99 20.67 -2.81
N ALA A 246 -14.10 19.81 -3.27
CA ALA A 246 -12.87 19.47 -2.53
C ALA A 246 -11.98 20.70 -2.34
N SER A 247 -11.84 21.54 -3.38
CA SER A 247 -11.09 22.81 -3.32
C SER A 247 -11.72 23.76 -2.30
N ALA A 248 -13.04 23.95 -2.33
CA ALA A 248 -13.73 24.81 -1.37
C ALA A 248 -13.52 24.31 0.09
N ILE A 249 -13.70 23.01 0.33
CA ILE A 249 -13.45 22.43 1.65
C ILE A 249 -11.98 22.61 2.07
N ALA A 250 -11.02 22.39 1.16
CA ALA A 250 -9.61 22.58 1.45
C ALA A 250 -9.29 24.02 1.85
N HIS A 251 -9.83 25.01 1.14
CA HIS A 251 -9.64 26.43 1.48
C HIS A 251 -10.21 26.80 2.85
N LEU A 252 -11.34 26.20 3.24
CA LEU A 252 -11.97 26.46 4.54
C LEU A 252 -11.30 25.73 5.71
N THR A 253 -10.64 24.60 5.45
CA THR A 253 -10.19 23.69 6.53
C THR A 253 -8.68 23.56 6.66
N VAL A 254 -7.93 23.92 5.62
CA VAL A 254 -6.46 23.90 5.61
C VAL A 254 -5.96 25.31 5.34
N PRO A 255 -5.17 25.90 6.23
CA PRO A 255 -4.64 27.25 6.05
C PRO A 255 -3.73 27.33 4.80
N ASP A 256 -3.39 28.55 4.42
CA ASP A 256 -2.39 28.78 3.39
C ASP A 256 -0.99 28.55 4.00
N LEU A 257 -0.26 27.60 3.46
CA LEU A 257 1.07 27.25 3.89
C LEU A 257 2.17 27.73 2.90
N SER A 258 1.83 28.61 1.96
CA SER A 258 2.77 29.10 0.95
C SER A 258 3.97 29.83 1.59
N ALA A 259 3.74 30.59 2.67
CA ALA A 259 4.80 31.19 3.47
C ALA A 259 5.76 30.18 4.12
N ARG A 260 5.41 28.91 4.13
CA ARG A 260 6.20 27.78 4.62
C ARG A 260 6.71 26.86 3.50
N ASN A 261 6.84 27.38 2.28
CA ASN A 261 7.25 26.63 1.08
C ASN A 261 6.32 25.48 0.68
N LEU A 262 5.05 25.54 1.04
CA LEU A 262 4.06 24.54 0.69
C LEU A 262 2.83 25.22 0.04
N GLU A 263 2.93 25.47 -1.25
CA GLU A 263 1.87 26.08 -2.04
C GLU A 263 0.62 25.19 -2.14
N ARG A 264 -0.46 25.73 -2.71
CA ARG A 264 -1.66 24.96 -3.03
C ARG A 264 -1.36 23.96 -4.15
N PRO A 265 -1.70 22.65 -3.99
CA PRO A 265 -1.38 21.63 -4.98
C PRO A 265 -2.21 21.77 -6.26
N ARG A 266 -1.60 21.41 -7.40
CA ARG A 266 -2.26 21.27 -8.71
C ARG A 266 -1.87 19.94 -9.34
N PRO A 267 -2.72 19.32 -10.18
CA PRO A 267 -4.14 19.63 -10.41
C PRO A 267 -5.01 19.35 -9.18
N ASP A 268 -6.32 19.61 -9.28
CA ASP A 268 -7.27 19.38 -8.20
C ASP A 268 -7.34 17.93 -7.73
N LEU A 269 -7.88 17.70 -6.54
CA LEU A 269 -7.76 16.46 -5.77
C LEU A 269 -8.22 15.20 -6.54
N TYR A 270 -9.45 15.17 -7.05
CA TYR A 270 -9.99 13.97 -7.70
C TYR A 270 -9.35 13.72 -9.08
N THR A 271 -9.07 14.81 -9.81
CA THR A 271 -8.30 14.76 -11.05
C THR A 271 -6.92 14.14 -10.79
N ARG A 272 -6.24 14.53 -9.71
CA ARG A 272 -4.93 13.99 -9.34
C ARG A 272 -5.01 12.53 -8.92
N ILE A 273 -6.00 12.15 -8.10
CA ILE A 273 -6.19 10.74 -7.71
C ILE A 273 -6.36 9.87 -8.95
N ARG A 274 -7.14 10.31 -9.93
CA ARG A 274 -7.39 9.56 -11.17
C ARG A 274 -6.17 9.50 -12.07
N ARG A 275 -5.46 10.64 -12.27
CA ARG A 275 -4.32 10.75 -13.18
C ARG A 275 -3.05 10.12 -12.59
N ASP A 276 -2.72 10.48 -11.34
CA ASP A 276 -1.43 10.17 -10.74
C ASP A 276 -1.51 8.99 -9.76
N ARG A 277 -2.71 8.41 -9.55
CA ARG A 277 -2.98 7.35 -8.56
C ARG A 277 -2.45 7.73 -7.15
N SER A 278 -2.52 9.02 -6.82
CA SER A 278 -2.02 9.59 -5.58
C SER A 278 -3.15 9.96 -4.63
N VAL A 279 -3.15 9.38 -3.44
CA VAL A 279 -4.13 9.73 -2.39
C VAL A 279 -3.72 10.99 -1.64
N PRO A 280 -4.68 11.76 -1.09
CA PRO A 280 -4.36 12.90 -0.24
C PRO A 280 -3.71 12.48 1.07
N VAL A 281 -2.96 13.40 1.66
CA VAL A 281 -2.46 13.29 3.04
C VAL A 281 -3.60 13.57 4.00
N HIS A 282 -3.85 12.65 4.91
CA HIS A 282 -4.78 12.85 5.99
C HIS A 282 -4.10 13.58 7.15
N ASP A 283 -4.52 14.81 7.41
CA ASP A 283 -3.95 15.60 8.48
C ASP A 283 -4.17 14.94 9.85
N THR A 284 -3.07 14.57 10.48
CA THR A 284 -2.98 14.02 11.83
C THR A 284 -2.25 14.96 12.80
N GLY A 285 -2.06 16.22 12.39
CA GLY A 285 -1.32 17.23 13.12
C GLY A 285 -0.23 17.92 12.32
N ILE A 286 0.11 17.38 11.14
CA ILE A 286 1.21 17.89 10.30
C ILE A 286 0.99 19.35 9.87
N VAL A 287 -0.25 19.76 9.60
CA VAL A 287 -0.56 21.15 9.21
C VAL A 287 -0.12 22.10 10.31
N LYS A 288 -0.48 21.83 11.58
CA LYS A 288 -0.09 22.69 12.69
C LYS A 288 1.43 22.76 12.88
N LEU A 289 2.12 21.62 12.77
CA LEU A 289 3.58 21.56 12.92
C LEU A 289 4.30 22.34 11.82
N ILE A 290 3.76 22.37 10.60
CA ILE A 290 4.28 23.20 9.51
C ILE A 290 4.00 24.69 9.79
N GLU A 291 2.81 25.06 10.25
CA GLU A 291 2.45 26.44 10.62
C GLU A 291 3.39 26.98 11.70
N THR A 292 3.62 26.21 12.76
CA THR A 292 4.49 26.60 13.87
C THR A 292 5.99 26.56 13.53
N GLY A 293 6.37 25.86 12.44
CA GLY A 293 7.76 25.69 12.01
C GLY A 293 8.48 24.55 12.72
N GLU A 294 7.77 23.71 13.48
CA GLU A 294 8.33 22.49 14.07
C GLU A 294 8.68 21.44 13.02
N VAL A 295 7.95 21.41 11.90
CA VAL A 295 8.30 20.67 10.70
C VAL A 295 8.50 21.66 9.55
N VAL A 296 9.67 21.64 8.93
CA VAL A 296 10.04 22.60 7.89
C VAL A 296 10.03 21.91 6.51
N PRO A 297 9.06 22.24 5.62
CA PRO A 297 9.11 21.79 4.23
C PRO A 297 10.31 22.41 3.49
N VAL A 298 11.02 21.57 2.73
CA VAL A 298 12.13 21.96 1.86
C VAL A 298 11.90 21.41 0.46
N SER A 299 12.66 21.90 -0.53
CA SER A 299 12.58 21.43 -1.91
C SER A 299 13.04 19.97 -2.04
N ALA A 300 12.82 19.37 -3.21
CA ALA A 300 13.17 17.97 -3.47
C ALA A 300 14.68 17.71 -3.27
N VAL A 301 15.00 16.50 -2.85
CA VAL A 301 16.39 16.01 -2.84
C VAL A 301 16.80 15.70 -4.29
N THR A 302 17.97 16.19 -4.69
CA THR A 302 18.57 15.95 -6.01
C THR A 302 19.81 15.07 -5.96
N GLY A 303 20.44 14.93 -4.78
CA GLY A 303 21.63 14.12 -4.59
C GLY A 303 22.19 14.23 -3.18
N PHE A 304 23.34 13.64 -2.99
CA PHE A 304 24.06 13.61 -1.72
C PHE A 304 25.54 13.95 -1.93
N ASP A 305 26.10 14.62 -0.96
CA ASP A 305 27.54 14.69 -0.73
C ASP A 305 27.86 13.84 0.51
N ARG A 306 29.16 13.77 0.84
CA ARG A 306 29.63 12.98 1.97
C ARG A 306 28.91 13.31 3.29
N ASP A 307 28.67 14.59 3.58
CA ASP A 307 28.07 15.10 4.82
C ASP A 307 26.80 15.93 4.61
N ALA A 308 26.29 15.99 3.38
CA ALA A 308 25.16 16.86 3.04
C ALA A 308 24.22 16.26 2.01
N VAL A 309 22.96 16.64 2.14
CA VAL A 309 21.89 16.38 1.17
C VAL A 309 21.70 17.60 0.29
N LEU A 310 21.72 17.42 -1.03
CA LEU A 310 21.58 18.47 -2.02
C LEU A 310 20.08 18.65 -2.36
N LEU A 311 19.61 19.88 -2.32
CA LEU A 311 18.23 20.23 -2.57
C LEU A 311 18.06 20.93 -3.95
N ALA A 312 16.89 20.81 -4.55
CA ALA A 312 16.59 21.35 -5.88
C ALA A 312 16.67 22.88 -5.98
N ASP A 313 16.59 23.58 -4.86
CA ASP A 313 16.76 25.04 -4.77
C ASP A 313 18.22 25.47 -4.56
N GLY A 314 19.17 24.54 -4.65
CA GLY A 314 20.59 24.80 -4.47
C GLY A 314 21.08 24.79 -3.00
N ARG A 315 20.17 24.70 -2.04
CA ARG A 315 20.53 24.59 -0.62
C ARG A 315 21.11 23.22 -0.30
N ARG A 316 21.91 23.18 0.77
CA ARG A 316 22.50 21.95 1.34
C ARG A 316 21.96 21.76 2.76
N ALA A 317 21.43 20.59 3.05
CA ALA A 317 21.02 20.18 4.40
C ALA A 317 22.05 19.20 4.97
N ARG A 318 22.27 19.23 6.28
CA ARG A 318 23.15 18.28 6.97
C ARG A 318 22.39 17.57 8.09
N PRO A 319 21.47 16.65 7.73
CA PRO A 319 20.77 15.87 8.72
C PRO A 319 21.66 14.74 9.26
N ASP A 320 21.45 14.35 10.52
CA ASP A 320 22.01 13.14 11.09
C ASP A 320 21.39 11.89 10.48
N VAL A 321 20.08 11.99 10.12
CA VAL A 321 19.31 10.87 9.62
C VAL A 321 18.44 11.31 8.43
N VAL A 322 18.41 10.46 7.39
CA VAL A 322 17.51 10.57 6.24
C VAL A 322 16.53 9.41 6.26
N ILE A 323 15.22 9.72 6.30
CA ILE A 323 14.14 8.73 6.24
C ILE A 323 13.44 8.84 4.89
N PHE A 324 13.61 7.83 4.04
CA PHE A 324 12.92 7.76 2.76
C PHE A 324 11.47 7.30 2.96
N ALA A 325 10.51 8.18 2.76
CA ALA A 325 9.08 7.90 2.71
C ALA A 325 8.57 8.02 1.25
N THR A 326 9.33 7.48 0.32
CA THR A 326 9.19 7.60 -1.13
C THR A 326 8.28 6.53 -1.75
N GLY A 327 7.59 5.78 -0.90
CA GLY A 327 6.60 4.79 -1.28
C GLY A 327 7.19 3.41 -1.61
N TYR A 328 6.46 2.66 -2.41
CA TYR A 328 6.74 1.24 -2.66
C TYR A 328 6.55 0.91 -4.13
N ARG A 329 7.29 -0.11 -4.61
CA ARG A 329 7.05 -0.79 -5.88
C ARG A 329 6.20 -2.03 -5.65
N ARG A 330 5.41 -2.43 -6.64
CA ARG A 330 4.55 -3.61 -6.55
C ARG A 330 5.32 -4.92 -6.70
N GLY A 331 6.39 -4.91 -7.53
CA GLY A 331 7.27 -6.06 -7.77
C GLY A 331 6.52 -7.25 -8.39
N LEU A 332 5.62 -6.97 -9.32
CA LEU A 332 4.83 -7.98 -10.03
C LEU A 332 5.56 -8.54 -11.24
N GLU A 333 6.51 -7.79 -11.81
CA GLU A 333 7.20 -8.07 -13.07
C GLU A 333 7.91 -9.44 -13.01
N ARG A 334 8.54 -9.73 -11.88
CA ARG A 334 9.24 -10.99 -11.67
C ARG A 334 8.31 -12.22 -11.73
N LEU A 335 7.06 -12.05 -11.29
CA LEU A 335 6.08 -13.13 -11.23
C LEU A 335 5.23 -13.22 -12.49
N LEU A 336 4.91 -12.09 -13.13
CA LEU A 336 3.86 -11.96 -14.12
C LEU A 336 4.35 -11.36 -15.45
N GLY A 337 5.62 -10.96 -15.58
CA GLY A 337 6.12 -10.24 -16.76
C GLY A 337 5.89 -10.97 -18.10
N GLY A 338 5.90 -12.29 -18.09
CA GLY A 338 5.63 -13.11 -19.28
C GLY A 338 4.15 -13.35 -19.60
N LEU A 339 3.20 -12.87 -18.77
CA LEU A 339 1.78 -13.20 -18.92
C LEU A 339 0.96 -12.12 -19.67
N GLY A 340 1.56 -10.99 -20.02
CA GLY A 340 0.89 -9.89 -20.73
C GLY A 340 -0.19 -9.16 -19.92
N VAL A 341 -0.24 -9.36 -18.60
CA VAL A 341 -1.24 -8.77 -17.68
C VAL A 341 -0.77 -7.48 -17.02
N LEU A 342 0.49 -7.07 -17.24
CA LEU A 342 1.10 -5.84 -16.74
C LEU A 342 1.32 -4.84 -17.87
N ASP A 343 1.26 -3.54 -17.53
CA ASP A 343 1.66 -2.45 -18.42
C ASP A 343 3.19 -2.22 -18.40
N GLU A 344 3.67 -1.24 -19.15
CA GLU A 344 5.09 -0.88 -19.25
C GLU A 344 5.73 -0.42 -17.92
N HIS A 345 4.92 -0.04 -16.95
CA HIS A 345 5.35 0.37 -15.62
C HIS A 345 5.29 -0.76 -14.58
N GLY A 346 4.94 -2.00 -15.01
CA GLY A 346 4.74 -3.14 -14.11
C GLY A 346 3.44 -3.10 -13.31
N ASP A 347 2.49 -2.25 -13.71
CA ASP A 347 1.18 -2.13 -13.09
C ASP A 347 0.15 -3.05 -13.77
N PRO A 348 -0.89 -3.51 -13.04
CA PRO A 348 -1.98 -4.25 -13.65
C PRO A 348 -2.63 -3.46 -14.80
N ARG A 349 -2.74 -4.10 -15.99
CA ARG A 349 -3.43 -3.51 -17.15
C ARG A 349 -4.93 -3.38 -16.95
N SER A 350 -5.54 -4.31 -16.18
CA SER A 350 -6.96 -4.27 -15.88
C SER A 350 -7.22 -3.55 -14.55
N ALA A 351 -8.41 -2.97 -14.41
CA ALA A 351 -8.90 -2.53 -13.12
C ALA A 351 -9.01 -3.72 -12.15
N SER A 352 -8.74 -3.49 -10.87
CA SER A 352 -8.93 -4.52 -9.84
C SER A 352 -10.38 -5.02 -9.82
N GLY A 353 -10.53 -6.33 -9.71
CA GLY A 353 -11.83 -6.99 -9.75
C GLY A 353 -12.33 -7.32 -11.15
N VAL A 354 -11.58 -7.00 -12.20
CA VAL A 354 -11.86 -7.36 -13.60
C VAL A 354 -10.79 -8.35 -14.07
N GLN A 355 -11.16 -9.32 -14.90
CA GLN A 355 -10.21 -10.28 -15.45
C GLN A 355 -9.17 -9.56 -16.34
N ALA A 356 -7.91 -9.75 -16.04
CA ALA A 356 -6.79 -9.28 -16.86
C ALA A 356 -6.45 -10.26 -17.99
N SER A 357 -6.78 -11.52 -17.79
CA SER A 357 -6.69 -12.64 -18.72
C SER A 357 -7.70 -13.70 -18.28
N PRO A 358 -8.14 -14.62 -19.15
CA PRO A 358 -9.06 -15.68 -18.75
C PRO A 358 -8.61 -16.40 -17.47
N GLY A 359 -9.43 -16.36 -16.45
CA GLY A 359 -9.14 -16.92 -15.11
C GLY A 359 -8.06 -16.19 -14.31
N PHE A 360 -7.69 -14.94 -14.64
CA PHE A 360 -6.70 -14.17 -13.88
C PHE A 360 -7.22 -12.78 -13.54
N SER A 361 -7.23 -12.45 -12.25
CA SER A 361 -7.71 -11.16 -11.75
C SER A 361 -6.79 -10.56 -10.69
N PHE A 362 -6.82 -9.24 -10.56
CA PHE A 362 -6.15 -8.50 -9.49
C PHE A 362 -7.18 -7.99 -8.47
N VAL A 363 -6.82 -7.98 -7.18
CA VAL A 363 -7.61 -7.35 -6.10
C VAL A 363 -6.70 -6.51 -5.21
N GLY A 364 -7.12 -5.27 -4.93
CA GLY A 364 -6.40 -4.36 -4.03
C GLY A 364 -5.31 -3.52 -4.70
N PHE A 365 -5.34 -3.38 -6.02
CA PHE A 365 -4.41 -2.55 -6.79
C PHE A 365 -5.03 -1.23 -7.28
N THR A 366 -6.27 -0.96 -6.95
CA THR A 366 -6.95 0.29 -7.30
C THR A 366 -6.80 1.33 -6.19
N VAL A 367 -6.30 2.52 -6.55
CA VAL A 367 -6.29 3.68 -5.66
C VAL A 367 -7.65 4.36 -5.70
N SER A 368 -8.22 4.67 -4.53
CA SER A 368 -9.56 5.25 -4.43
C SER A 368 -9.65 6.31 -3.32
N ALA A 369 -10.33 7.41 -3.61
CA ALA A 369 -10.69 8.43 -2.62
C ALA A 369 -11.64 7.90 -1.53
N THR A 370 -12.38 6.82 -1.81
CA THR A 370 -13.36 6.25 -0.88
C THR A 370 -12.74 5.30 0.16
N GLY A 371 -11.44 5.07 0.08
CA GLY A 371 -10.67 4.22 0.97
C GLY A 371 -10.36 2.84 0.40
N ALA A 372 -9.11 2.39 0.60
CA ALA A 372 -8.58 1.15 0.03
C ALA A 372 -9.38 -0.10 0.45
N LEU A 373 -9.75 -0.23 1.73
CA LEU A 373 -10.47 -1.40 2.23
C LEU A 373 -11.87 -1.53 1.59
N ARG A 374 -12.59 -0.41 1.45
CA ARG A 374 -13.88 -0.37 0.75
C ARG A 374 -13.73 -0.75 -0.72
N GLN A 375 -12.66 -0.27 -1.37
CA GLN A 375 -12.35 -0.61 -2.75
C GLN A 375 -12.07 -2.12 -2.89
N MET A 376 -11.22 -2.69 -2.04
CA MET A 376 -10.92 -4.13 -2.01
C MET A 376 -12.18 -4.98 -1.85
N ALA A 377 -13.12 -4.57 -1.00
CA ALA A 377 -14.41 -5.25 -0.86
C ALA A 377 -15.25 -5.23 -2.15
N GLY A 378 -15.22 -4.12 -2.88
CA GLY A 378 -15.86 -3.99 -4.19
C GLY A 378 -15.20 -4.87 -5.26
N ASP A 379 -13.85 -4.86 -5.29
CA ASP A 379 -13.04 -5.67 -6.20
C ASP A 379 -13.32 -7.17 -5.99
N ALA A 380 -13.32 -7.62 -4.73
CA ALA A 380 -13.60 -9.00 -4.35
C ALA A 380 -14.96 -9.48 -4.85
N ARG A 381 -16.00 -8.64 -4.71
CA ARG A 381 -17.34 -8.96 -5.21
C ARG A 381 -17.38 -9.09 -6.73
N ARG A 382 -16.65 -8.21 -7.46
CA ARG A 382 -16.56 -8.30 -8.92
C ARG A 382 -15.91 -9.60 -9.36
N VAL A 383 -14.75 -9.96 -8.79
CA VAL A 383 -14.11 -11.25 -9.07
C VAL A 383 -15.05 -12.41 -8.84
N ALA A 384 -15.74 -12.42 -7.71
CA ALA A 384 -16.65 -13.51 -7.37
C ALA A 384 -17.91 -13.56 -8.25
N ASN A 385 -18.28 -12.48 -8.94
CA ASN A 385 -19.38 -12.43 -9.93
C ASN A 385 -18.94 -12.83 -11.35
N GLY A 386 -17.68 -13.18 -11.57
CA GLY A 386 -17.17 -13.57 -12.87
C GLY A 386 -16.31 -12.48 -13.53
N GLY A 387 -16.07 -11.34 -12.86
CA GLY A 387 -15.11 -10.28 -13.13
C GLY A 387 -15.24 -9.54 -14.42
#